data_5251cc8d1e9204be28a4c1176d9ce8be
#
_entry.id   5251cc8d1e9204be28a4c1176d9ce8be
#
_cell.length_a   1.000
_cell.length_b   1.000
_cell.length_c   1.000
_cell.angle_alpha   90.00
_cell.angle_beta   90.00
_cell.angle_gamma   90.00
#
_symmetry.space_group_name_H-M   'P 1'
#
loop_
_entity.id
_entity.type
_entity.pdbx_description
1 polymer ?
#
loop_
_entity_poly.entity_id
_entity_poly.type
_entity_poly.pdbx_seq_one_letter_code
_entity_poly.pdbx_strand_id
1 'polypeptide(L)'
;MRCGNNLKQIGLGQLNYEGVYGKFPAGNRFGTSAALDRPGGLVDILPFVEMESLFKLYDLNAPPNAQVFPGTTKLLGSTVVQTYICPSDTDPATNSTNGMAKSNYVASGGSGAQINNPNCSCTSANFNTYALGPYDPSATANPNGVYSRRGYQARIADITDGLSNTILFGETRPSCSNHANSGWGAANGGQGLASTIYPINFFSCNNADTDGCKRPCNWSTELGFKSMHVGGANFLFGDGAVRFLTESVDHTMFQRLGAKADGQAVTLP
;
A
#
# COMPACT_ATOMS: atom_id res chain seq x y z
N MET A 1 16.42 -11.71 2.03
CA MET A 1 17.29 -10.51 1.84
C MET A 1 16.86 -9.58 0.70
N ARG A 2 16.56 -10.05 -0.53
CA ARG A 2 16.21 -9.13 -1.63
C ARG A 2 14.92 -8.35 -1.40
N CYS A 3 13.86 -8.97 -0.85
CA CYS A 3 12.58 -8.28 -0.62
C CYS A 3 12.71 -7.13 0.39
N GLY A 4 13.48 -7.35 1.48
CA GLY A 4 13.77 -6.26 2.44
C GLY A 4 14.63 -5.14 1.82
N ASN A 5 15.58 -5.49 0.93
CA ASN A 5 16.36 -4.48 0.20
C ASN A 5 15.48 -3.65 -0.76
N ASN A 6 14.50 -4.26 -1.41
CA ASN A 6 13.54 -3.54 -2.26
C ASN A 6 12.70 -2.56 -1.42
N LEU A 7 12.20 -3.00 -0.25
CA LEU A 7 11.53 -2.08 0.69
C LEU A 7 12.44 -0.93 1.13
N LYS A 8 13.74 -1.21 1.36
CA LYS A 8 14.72 -0.16 1.69
C LYS A 8 14.88 0.85 0.56
N GLN A 9 14.91 0.41 -0.70
CA GLN A 9 14.97 1.29 -1.87
C GLN A 9 13.68 2.13 -2.00
N ILE A 10 12.52 1.53 -1.77
CA ILE A 10 11.25 2.26 -1.71
C ILE A 10 11.31 3.30 -0.60
N GLY A 11 11.83 2.95 0.58
CA GLY A 11 11.99 3.85 1.71
C GLY A 11 12.89 5.04 1.40
N LEU A 12 14.02 4.81 0.77
CA LEU A 12 14.89 5.88 0.29
C LEU A 12 14.17 6.78 -0.72
N GLY A 13 13.39 6.20 -1.64
CA GLY A 13 12.57 6.96 -2.58
C GLY A 13 11.52 7.84 -1.88
N GLN A 14 10.85 7.32 -0.84
CA GLN A 14 9.88 8.08 -0.04
C GLN A 14 10.52 9.25 0.71
N LEU A 15 11.66 9.01 1.37
CA LEU A 15 12.39 10.03 2.14
C LEU A 15 13.03 11.08 1.23
N ASN A 16 13.58 10.68 0.08
CA ASN A 16 14.11 11.63 -0.92
C ASN A 16 12.99 12.52 -1.48
N TYR A 17 11.83 11.95 -1.77
CA TYR A 17 10.66 12.73 -2.18
C TYR A 17 10.26 13.72 -1.09
N GLU A 18 10.18 13.26 0.17
CA GLU A 18 9.86 14.14 1.31
C GLU A 18 10.87 15.26 1.47
N GLY A 19 12.16 14.96 1.35
CA GLY A 19 13.23 15.96 1.42
C GLY A 19 13.16 17.03 0.33
N VAL A 20 12.62 16.70 -0.85
CA VAL A 20 12.44 17.67 -1.97
C VAL A 20 11.15 18.47 -1.81
N TYR A 21 10.05 17.83 -1.41
CA TYR A 21 8.71 18.42 -1.44
C TYR A 21 8.16 18.78 -0.06
N GLY A 22 8.87 18.46 1.03
CA GLY A 22 8.47 18.73 2.41
C GLY A 22 7.29 17.89 2.91
N LYS A 23 6.95 16.81 2.21
CA LYS A 23 5.85 15.90 2.51
C LYS A 23 6.03 14.57 1.79
N PHE A 24 5.53 13.49 2.37
CA PHE A 24 5.52 12.19 1.71
C PHE A 24 4.66 12.22 0.43
N PRO A 25 4.95 11.34 -0.55
CA PRO A 25 4.06 11.16 -1.70
C PRO A 25 2.65 10.81 -1.24
N ALA A 26 1.65 11.07 -2.05
CA ALA A 26 0.30 10.57 -1.77
C ALA A 26 0.28 9.03 -1.87
N GLY A 27 -0.48 8.36 -1.04
CA GLY A 27 -0.69 6.92 -1.20
C GLY A 27 -1.33 6.64 -2.56
N ASN A 28 -2.51 7.19 -2.76
CA ASN A 28 -3.22 7.17 -4.03
C ASN A 28 -3.87 8.54 -4.28
N ARG A 29 -4.34 8.79 -5.50
CA ARG A 29 -5.09 10.00 -5.87
C ARG A 29 -6.37 9.60 -6.63
N PHE A 30 -7.17 8.76 -5.98
CA PHE A 30 -8.44 8.29 -6.51
C PHE A 30 -9.48 9.40 -6.47
N GLY A 31 -9.98 9.78 -7.64
CA GLY A 31 -10.98 10.83 -7.80
C GLY A 31 -12.40 10.34 -7.50
N THR A 32 -13.36 11.26 -7.60
CA THR A 32 -14.81 10.94 -7.53
C THR A 32 -15.34 10.36 -8.83
N SER A 33 -14.54 10.42 -9.90
CA SER A 33 -14.78 9.76 -11.18
C SER A 33 -13.44 9.35 -11.80
N ALA A 34 -13.44 8.38 -12.71
CA ALA A 34 -12.23 7.92 -13.37
C ALA A 34 -11.46 9.03 -14.11
N ALA A 35 -12.15 10.06 -14.59
CA ALA A 35 -11.52 11.22 -15.22
C ALA A 35 -10.72 12.11 -14.25
N LEU A 36 -11.00 12.00 -12.95
CA LEU A 36 -10.32 12.74 -11.87
C LEU A 36 -9.22 11.92 -11.18
N ASP A 37 -9.05 10.67 -11.57
CA ASP A 37 -7.95 9.85 -11.07
C ASP A 37 -6.59 10.44 -11.49
N ARG A 38 -5.62 10.33 -10.62
CA ARG A 38 -4.24 10.78 -10.88
C ARG A 38 -3.24 9.70 -10.45
N PRO A 39 -2.03 9.70 -11.00
CA PRO A 39 -0.96 8.81 -10.56
C PRO A 39 -0.70 8.93 -9.06
N GLY A 40 -0.44 7.81 -8.40
CA GLY A 40 -0.18 7.73 -6.97
C GLY A 40 1.30 7.71 -6.62
N GLY A 41 1.59 7.50 -5.33
CA GLY A 41 2.93 7.64 -4.76
C GLY A 41 3.99 6.73 -5.34
N LEU A 42 3.64 5.55 -5.85
CA LEU A 42 4.64 4.69 -6.53
C LEU A 42 5.08 5.28 -7.88
N VAL A 43 4.22 6.10 -8.53
CA VAL A 43 4.65 6.89 -9.71
C VAL A 43 5.51 8.07 -9.27
N ASP A 44 5.12 8.76 -8.19
CA ASP A 44 5.86 9.92 -7.67
C ASP A 44 7.32 9.60 -7.33
N ILE A 45 7.60 8.39 -6.84
CA ILE A 45 8.96 7.99 -6.45
C ILE A 45 9.79 7.35 -7.56
N LEU A 46 9.26 7.17 -8.76
CA LEU A 46 10.02 6.60 -9.88
C LEU A 46 11.38 7.26 -10.11
N PRO A 47 11.53 8.61 -10.03
CA PRO A 47 12.84 9.26 -10.19
C PRO A 47 13.86 8.82 -9.13
N PHE A 48 13.39 8.44 -7.95
CA PHE A 48 14.22 8.08 -6.80
C PHE A 48 14.51 6.57 -6.69
N VAL A 49 13.96 5.78 -7.64
CA VAL A 49 14.21 4.32 -7.76
C VAL A 49 14.73 3.96 -9.16
N GLU A 50 15.53 4.85 -9.74
CA GLU A 50 16.22 4.68 -11.03
C GLU A 50 15.27 4.52 -12.25
N MET A 51 14.04 5.02 -12.14
CA MET A 51 13.02 4.95 -13.20
C MET A 51 12.59 6.33 -13.72
N GLU A 52 13.50 7.31 -13.70
CA GLU A 52 13.22 8.68 -14.12
C GLU A 52 12.73 8.77 -15.58
N SER A 53 13.28 7.95 -16.47
CA SER A 53 12.86 7.92 -17.87
C SER A 53 11.40 7.51 -18.03
N LEU A 54 10.92 6.58 -17.19
CA LEU A 54 9.50 6.19 -17.16
C LEU A 54 8.64 7.30 -16.56
N PHE A 55 9.11 7.94 -15.48
CA PHE A 55 8.41 9.06 -14.84
C PHE A 55 8.10 10.19 -15.80
N LYS A 56 9.09 10.56 -16.64
CA LYS A 56 8.96 11.64 -17.63
C LYS A 56 7.88 11.40 -18.70
N LEU A 57 7.43 10.16 -18.86
CA LEU A 57 6.33 9.83 -19.77
C LEU A 57 4.95 10.01 -19.14
N TYR A 58 4.87 10.06 -17.79
CA TYR A 58 3.60 10.23 -17.11
C TYR A 58 3.12 11.67 -17.14
N ASP A 59 1.88 11.88 -17.58
CA ASP A 59 1.12 13.09 -17.28
C ASP A 59 0.49 12.95 -15.88
N LEU A 60 1.01 13.72 -14.93
CA LEU A 60 0.53 13.68 -13.54
C LEU A 60 -0.88 14.27 -13.37
N ASN A 61 -1.41 14.94 -14.40
CA ASN A 61 -2.75 15.53 -14.43
C ASN A 61 -3.77 14.70 -15.21
N ALA A 62 -3.39 13.51 -15.68
CA ALA A 62 -4.25 12.61 -16.44
C ALA A 62 -4.44 11.27 -15.71
N PRO A 63 -5.55 10.55 -15.96
CA PRO A 63 -5.78 9.24 -15.39
C PRO A 63 -4.67 8.24 -15.78
N PRO A 64 -4.07 7.53 -14.81
CA PRO A 64 -2.90 6.68 -15.08
C PRO A 64 -3.23 5.41 -15.87
N ASN A 65 -4.47 4.91 -15.77
CA ASN A 65 -4.86 3.63 -16.33
C ASN A 65 -4.87 3.57 -17.87
N ALA A 66 -4.84 4.75 -18.53
CA ALA A 66 -4.90 4.86 -19.99
C ALA A 66 -3.62 5.44 -20.60
N GLN A 67 -2.60 5.75 -19.80
CA GLN A 67 -1.36 6.34 -20.30
C GLN A 67 -0.48 5.29 -20.98
N VAL A 68 -0.05 5.58 -22.19
CA VAL A 68 0.70 4.65 -23.05
C VAL A 68 2.06 5.21 -23.46
N PHE A 69 2.98 4.32 -23.83
CA PHE A 69 4.22 4.75 -24.46
C PHE A 69 3.95 5.46 -25.79
N PRO A 70 4.71 6.52 -26.11
CA PRO A 70 4.54 7.29 -27.35
C PRO A 70 4.53 6.39 -28.58
N GLY A 71 3.52 6.57 -29.44
CA GLY A 71 3.38 5.80 -30.68
C GLY A 71 2.97 4.33 -30.51
N THR A 72 2.50 3.93 -29.34
CA THR A 72 2.09 2.55 -29.05
C THR A 72 0.75 2.46 -28.35
N THR A 73 0.25 1.23 -28.17
CA THR A 73 -0.91 0.92 -27.30
C THR A 73 -0.48 0.33 -25.96
N LYS A 74 0.85 0.20 -25.71
CA LYS A 74 1.38 -0.40 -24.49
C LYS A 74 1.25 0.58 -23.32
N LEU A 75 0.59 0.16 -22.24
CA LEU A 75 0.40 0.97 -21.05
C LEU A 75 1.74 1.25 -20.33
N LEU A 76 1.93 2.47 -19.82
CA LEU A 76 3.08 2.81 -18.97
C LEU A 76 3.12 1.94 -17.72
N GLY A 77 1.96 1.72 -17.08
CA GLY A 77 1.82 0.87 -15.90
C GLY A 77 2.04 -0.63 -16.15
N SER A 78 2.25 -1.08 -17.40
CA SER A 78 2.65 -2.46 -17.71
C SER A 78 4.15 -2.70 -17.50
N THR A 79 4.92 -1.66 -17.21
CA THR A 79 6.36 -1.78 -16.97
C THR A 79 6.62 -2.45 -15.62
N VAL A 80 7.34 -3.56 -15.63
CA VAL A 80 7.79 -4.22 -14.40
C VAL A 80 8.94 -3.42 -13.79
N VAL A 81 8.69 -2.79 -12.64
CA VAL A 81 9.71 -2.11 -11.85
C VAL A 81 10.28 -3.12 -10.86
N GLN A 82 11.52 -3.55 -11.05
CA GLN A 82 12.12 -4.65 -10.27
C GLN A 82 12.12 -4.37 -8.77
N THR A 83 12.30 -3.12 -8.37
CA THR A 83 12.23 -2.67 -6.97
C THR A 83 10.83 -2.90 -6.35
N TYR A 84 9.78 -3.01 -7.17
CA TYR A 84 8.42 -3.24 -6.68
C TYR A 84 8.06 -4.72 -6.61
N ILE A 85 8.96 -5.63 -7.01
CA ILE A 85 8.71 -7.07 -7.01
C ILE A 85 9.52 -7.76 -5.92
N CYS A 86 8.83 -8.52 -5.06
CA CYS A 86 9.48 -9.43 -4.11
C CYS A 86 9.77 -10.76 -4.80
N PRO A 87 11.04 -11.14 -4.98
CA PRO A 87 11.37 -12.40 -5.68
C PRO A 87 10.99 -13.66 -4.90
N SER A 88 10.57 -13.53 -3.64
CA SER A 88 10.03 -14.66 -2.87
C SER A 88 8.55 -14.93 -3.16
N ASP A 89 7.84 -13.98 -3.79
CA ASP A 89 6.49 -14.24 -4.28
C ASP A 89 6.56 -14.92 -5.65
N THR A 90 5.82 -16.00 -5.79
CA THR A 90 5.76 -16.81 -7.01
C THR A 90 4.69 -16.33 -7.99
N ASP A 91 3.91 -15.34 -7.60
CA ASP A 91 2.88 -14.78 -8.47
C ASP A 91 3.50 -14.07 -9.69
N PRO A 92 2.87 -14.16 -10.87
CA PRO A 92 3.32 -13.41 -12.04
C PRO A 92 3.43 -11.91 -11.75
N ALA A 93 4.52 -11.27 -12.20
CA ALA A 93 4.76 -9.84 -12.01
C ALA A 93 3.74 -8.95 -12.76
N THR A 94 2.94 -9.53 -13.65
CA THR A 94 1.91 -8.83 -14.42
C THR A 94 0.54 -9.47 -14.20
N ASN A 95 -0.50 -8.66 -14.29
CA ASN A 95 -1.88 -9.12 -14.31
C ASN A 95 -2.25 -9.59 -15.72
N SER A 96 -2.67 -10.84 -15.85
CA SER A 96 -3.03 -11.45 -17.14
C SER A 96 -4.28 -10.83 -17.78
N THR A 97 -5.14 -10.17 -17.01
CA THR A 97 -6.40 -9.60 -17.51
C THR A 97 -6.21 -8.21 -18.11
N ASN A 98 -5.45 -7.34 -17.45
CA ASN A 98 -5.28 -5.95 -17.86
C ASN A 98 -3.85 -5.60 -18.32
N GLY A 99 -2.92 -6.54 -18.24
CA GLY A 99 -1.51 -6.36 -18.64
C GLY A 99 -0.69 -5.45 -17.72
N MET A 100 -1.26 -4.93 -16.64
CA MET A 100 -0.56 -4.04 -15.70
C MET A 100 0.46 -4.82 -14.87
N ALA A 101 1.61 -4.20 -14.61
CA ALA A 101 2.60 -4.75 -13.70
C ALA A 101 2.18 -4.52 -12.25
N LYS A 102 2.45 -5.50 -11.41
CA LYS A 102 2.06 -5.53 -9.99
C LYS A 102 3.11 -4.93 -9.08
N SER A 103 2.78 -4.74 -7.80
CA SER A 103 3.73 -4.48 -6.72
C SER A 103 3.46 -5.43 -5.57
N ASN A 104 4.53 -5.98 -5.00
CA ASN A 104 4.49 -6.74 -3.74
C ASN A 104 4.62 -5.84 -2.50
N TYR A 105 4.65 -4.53 -2.69
CA TYR A 105 4.77 -3.55 -1.61
C TYR A 105 3.65 -2.56 -1.69
N VAL A 106 3.05 -2.29 -0.55
CA VAL A 106 1.86 -1.46 -0.42
C VAL A 106 2.00 -0.49 0.75
N ALA A 107 1.54 0.74 0.58
CA ALA A 107 1.59 1.74 1.65
C ALA A 107 0.54 1.49 2.73
N SER A 108 0.82 1.91 3.95
CA SER A 108 -0.08 1.78 5.08
C SER A 108 -1.07 2.93 5.16
N GLY A 109 -2.36 2.62 5.06
CA GLY A 109 -3.46 3.54 5.37
C GLY A 109 -3.80 3.62 6.86
N GLY A 110 -3.05 2.91 7.70
CA GLY A 110 -3.29 2.89 9.14
C GLY A 110 -4.23 1.80 9.61
N SER A 111 -4.75 1.95 10.83
CA SER A 111 -5.67 1.02 11.49
C SER A 111 -7.14 1.43 11.34
N GLY A 112 -7.48 2.29 10.38
CA GLY A 112 -8.84 2.75 10.18
C GLY A 112 -9.80 1.62 9.75
N ALA A 113 -11.05 1.70 10.22
CA ALA A 113 -12.09 0.77 9.82
C ALA A 113 -12.35 0.85 8.32
N GLN A 114 -12.38 -0.32 7.67
CA GLN A 114 -12.58 -0.42 6.22
C GLN A 114 -14.03 -0.06 5.83
N ILE A 115 -14.19 0.39 4.60
CA ILE A 115 -15.49 0.52 3.98
C ILE A 115 -16.00 -0.91 3.73
N ASN A 116 -17.02 -1.32 4.47
CA ASN A 116 -17.58 -2.65 4.29
C ASN A 116 -18.28 -2.74 2.93
N ASN A 117 -17.79 -3.64 2.07
CA ASN A 117 -18.55 -4.02 0.88
C ASN A 117 -19.73 -4.90 1.33
N PRO A 118 -20.98 -4.52 1.02
CA PRO A 118 -22.15 -5.29 1.44
C PRO A 118 -22.18 -6.72 0.89
N ASN A 119 -21.41 -7.00 -0.16
CA ASN A 119 -21.28 -8.33 -0.75
C ASN A 119 -20.19 -9.19 -0.07
N CYS A 120 -19.46 -8.64 0.91
CA CYS A 120 -18.48 -9.37 1.68
C CYS A 120 -19.08 -9.78 3.02
N SER A 121 -19.08 -11.07 3.32
CA SER A 121 -19.49 -11.59 4.62
C SER A 121 -18.51 -11.27 5.73
N CYS A 122 -17.28 -10.87 5.39
CA CYS A 122 -16.25 -10.46 6.33
C CYS A 122 -16.13 -8.94 6.37
N THR A 123 -16.18 -8.39 7.55
CA THR A 123 -16.05 -6.95 7.78
C THR A 123 -14.82 -6.65 8.64
N SER A 124 -14.35 -5.42 8.61
CA SER A 124 -13.28 -4.98 9.49
C SER A 124 -13.62 -5.10 10.97
N ALA A 125 -14.90 -5.10 11.32
CA ALA A 125 -15.36 -5.28 12.69
C ALA A 125 -14.97 -6.65 13.29
N ASN A 126 -14.77 -7.67 12.46
CA ASN A 126 -14.29 -8.98 12.90
C ASN A 126 -12.87 -8.94 13.48
N PHE A 127 -12.08 -7.93 13.14
CA PHE A 127 -10.67 -7.78 13.51
C PHE A 127 -10.42 -6.53 14.36
N ASN A 128 -11.45 -5.74 14.59
CA ASN A 128 -11.30 -4.44 15.20
C ASN A 128 -11.08 -4.55 16.71
N THR A 129 -9.83 -4.51 17.12
CA THR A 129 -9.46 -4.34 18.53
C THR A 129 -9.04 -2.90 18.83
N TYR A 130 -8.62 -2.13 17.83
CA TYR A 130 -8.09 -0.77 17.97
C TYR A 130 -8.23 0.04 16.69
N ALA A 131 -9.43 0.14 16.13
CA ALA A 131 -9.63 0.96 14.94
C ALA A 131 -9.81 2.44 15.30
N LEU A 132 -9.07 3.30 14.63
CA LEU A 132 -9.12 4.74 14.78
C LEU A 132 -9.69 5.38 13.50
N GLY A 133 -10.97 5.73 13.58
CA GLY A 133 -11.63 6.47 12.51
C GLY A 133 -11.85 5.67 11.21
N PRO A 134 -12.38 6.30 10.18
CA PRO A 134 -12.62 5.68 8.89
C PRO A 134 -11.31 5.53 8.10
N TYR A 135 -11.22 4.46 7.34
CA TYR A 135 -10.07 4.15 6.49
C TYR A 135 -9.92 5.09 5.29
N ASP A 136 -11.00 5.49 4.66
CA ASP A 136 -11.01 6.34 3.45
C ASP A 136 -11.61 7.72 3.77
N PRO A 137 -10.91 8.57 4.51
CA PRO A 137 -11.36 9.94 4.73
C PRO A 137 -11.30 10.70 3.41
N SER A 138 -12.05 11.78 3.31
CA SER A 138 -11.95 12.70 2.18
C SER A 138 -10.50 13.21 2.02
N ALA A 139 -10.13 13.66 0.83
CA ALA A 139 -8.77 14.15 0.54
C ALA A 139 -8.30 15.27 1.50
N THR A 140 -9.23 15.99 2.11
CA THR A 140 -8.96 17.06 3.08
C THR A 140 -8.92 16.58 4.53
N ALA A 141 -9.37 15.36 4.82
CA ALA A 141 -9.34 14.81 6.17
C ALA A 141 -7.96 14.24 6.52
N ASN A 142 -7.58 14.37 7.78
CA ASN A 142 -6.36 13.80 8.32
C ASN A 142 -6.55 12.28 8.56
N PRO A 143 -5.99 11.39 7.73
CA PRO A 143 -6.16 9.96 7.90
C PRO A 143 -5.42 9.47 9.14
N ASN A 144 -5.80 8.30 9.64
CA ASN A 144 -5.12 7.64 10.76
C ASN A 144 -3.69 7.22 10.38
N GLY A 145 -3.47 6.69 9.16
CA GLY A 145 -2.16 6.35 8.64
C GLY A 145 -1.44 7.50 7.95
N VAL A 146 -0.24 7.22 7.48
CA VAL A 146 0.58 8.19 6.72
C VAL A 146 0.01 8.41 5.32
N TYR A 147 -0.59 7.39 4.74
CA TYR A 147 -1.12 7.42 3.38
C TYR A 147 -2.63 7.31 3.35
N SER A 148 -3.24 7.84 2.29
CA SER A 148 -4.66 7.68 2.02
C SER A 148 -4.92 7.42 0.54
N ARG A 149 -6.15 7.00 0.26
CA ARG A 149 -6.62 6.77 -1.11
C ARG A 149 -6.86 8.08 -1.88
N ARG A 150 -7.09 9.20 -1.18
CA ARG A 150 -7.62 10.42 -1.79
C ARG A 150 -6.64 11.58 -1.85
N GLY A 151 -5.35 11.30 -1.93
CA GLY A 151 -4.34 12.32 -2.20
C GLY A 151 -3.80 13.07 -0.99
N TYR A 152 -4.14 12.67 0.23
CA TYR A 152 -3.50 13.21 1.43
C TYR A 152 -1.99 12.95 1.40
N GLN A 153 -1.22 13.93 1.83
CA GLN A 153 0.25 13.88 1.90
C GLN A 153 0.69 14.32 3.30
N ALA A 154 1.13 13.36 4.10
CA ALA A 154 1.66 13.62 5.44
C ALA A 154 3.03 14.31 5.35
N ARG A 155 3.32 15.19 6.31
CA ARG A 155 4.67 15.69 6.59
C ARG A 155 5.29 14.86 7.72
N ILE A 156 6.59 14.89 7.86
CA ILE A 156 7.27 14.28 9.01
C ILE A 156 6.69 14.78 10.34
N ALA A 157 6.37 16.08 10.43
CA ALA A 157 5.78 16.68 11.63
C ALA A 157 4.38 16.15 11.98
N ASP A 158 3.69 15.51 11.04
CA ASP A 158 2.36 14.94 11.27
C ASP A 158 2.44 13.52 11.89
N ILE A 159 3.67 12.96 12.00
CA ILE A 159 3.94 11.61 12.54
C ILE A 159 4.43 11.76 13.99
N THR A 160 3.51 12.04 14.91
CA THR A 160 3.84 12.37 16.30
C THR A 160 4.17 11.16 17.16
N ASP A 161 3.78 9.93 16.75
CA ASP A 161 4.09 8.70 17.47
C ASP A 161 5.54 8.23 17.23
N GLY A 162 6.26 8.94 16.36
CA GLY A 162 7.66 8.73 16.01
C GLY A 162 7.83 7.92 14.73
N LEU A 163 8.78 8.36 13.91
CA LEU A 163 9.08 7.74 12.62
C LEU A 163 9.47 6.26 12.75
N SER A 164 10.19 5.89 13.82
CA SER A 164 10.60 4.51 14.09
C SER A 164 9.46 3.60 14.54
N ASN A 165 8.31 4.16 14.88
CA ASN A 165 7.13 3.44 15.38
C ASN A 165 5.97 3.47 14.39
N THR A 166 6.14 4.05 13.20
CA THR A 166 5.06 4.19 12.21
C THR A 166 5.40 3.47 10.92
N ILE A 167 4.56 2.54 10.52
CA ILE A 167 4.70 1.78 9.27
C ILE A 167 4.33 2.67 8.07
N LEU A 168 5.26 2.80 7.13
CA LEU A 168 5.02 3.42 5.83
C LEU A 168 4.53 2.41 4.80
N PHE A 169 5.26 1.31 4.64
CA PHE A 169 4.97 0.26 3.66
C PHE A 169 5.12 -1.13 4.27
N GLY A 170 4.48 -2.10 3.67
CA GLY A 170 4.67 -3.51 3.99
C GLY A 170 4.49 -4.39 2.77
N GLU A 171 4.81 -5.67 2.93
CA GLU A 171 4.63 -6.65 1.87
C GLU A 171 3.15 -6.98 1.66
N THR A 172 2.77 -7.19 0.40
CA THR A 172 1.47 -7.71 0.00
C THR A 172 1.62 -8.77 -1.07
N ARG A 173 0.60 -9.63 -1.19
CA ARG A 173 0.49 -10.61 -2.28
C ARG A 173 -0.61 -10.17 -3.23
N PRO A 174 -0.26 -9.74 -4.45
CA PRO A 174 -1.24 -9.24 -5.41
C PRO A 174 -2.35 -10.24 -5.76
N SER A 175 -2.05 -11.54 -5.78
CA SER A 175 -3.06 -12.60 -6.01
C SER A 175 -4.15 -12.65 -4.95
N CYS A 176 -3.88 -12.11 -3.76
CA CYS A 176 -4.80 -12.10 -2.61
C CYS A 176 -5.55 -10.78 -2.46
N SER A 177 -5.41 -9.86 -3.42
CA SER A 177 -6.02 -8.54 -3.36
C SER A 177 -6.47 -8.07 -4.73
N ASN A 178 -7.76 -7.75 -4.88
CA ASN A 178 -8.29 -7.20 -6.12
C ASN A 178 -7.64 -5.85 -6.46
N HIS A 179 -7.36 -5.04 -5.44
CA HIS A 179 -6.71 -3.74 -5.59
C HIS A 179 -5.23 -3.88 -5.98
N ALA A 180 -4.45 -4.65 -5.23
CA ALA A 180 -3.04 -4.86 -5.56
C ALA A 180 -2.84 -5.57 -6.91
N ASN A 181 -3.77 -6.47 -7.28
CA ASN A 181 -3.76 -7.15 -8.57
C ASN A 181 -4.06 -6.21 -9.75
N SER A 182 -4.67 -5.05 -9.52
CA SER A 182 -4.93 -4.06 -10.57
C SER A 182 -3.65 -3.42 -11.14
N GLY A 183 -2.55 -3.50 -10.43
CA GLY A 183 -1.24 -3.02 -10.85
C GLY A 183 -0.75 -1.78 -10.11
N TRP A 184 0.58 -1.59 -10.08
CA TRP A 184 1.20 -0.49 -9.34
C TRP A 184 0.90 0.89 -9.95
N GLY A 185 0.67 0.95 -11.25
CA GLY A 185 0.36 2.18 -11.97
C GLY A 185 -1.15 2.49 -12.05
N ALA A 186 -2.02 1.65 -11.52
CA ALA A 186 -3.46 1.87 -11.58
C ALA A 186 -3.93 2.85 -10.50
N ALA A 187 -4.89 3.71 -10.84
CA ALA A 187 -5.40 4.76 -9.95
C ALA A 187 -5.99 4.24 -8.63
N ASN A 188 -6.58 3.06 -8.65
CA ASN A 188 -7.12 2.37 -7.47
C ASN A 188 -6.42 1.03 -7.24
N GLY A 189 -5.19 0.93 -7.71
CA GLY A 189 -4.39 -0.29 -7.62
C GLY A 189 -3.69 -0.46 -6.28
N GLY A 190 -2.64 -1.29 -6.28
CA GLY A 190 -1.85 -1.63 -5.10
C GLY A 190 -1.05 -0.49 -4.45
N GLN A 191 -1.37 0.75 -4.73
CA GLN A 191 -0.57 1.90 -4.31
C GLN A 191 -0.80 2.37 -2.88
N GLY A 192 -1.22 1.53 -2.01
CA GLY A 192 -1.16 1.97 -0.68
C GLY A 192 -2.45 2.09 0.03
N LEU A 193 -3.06 0.96 0.12
CA LEU A 193 -4.30 0.90 0.84
C LEU A 193 -4.34 -0.34 1.75
N ALA A 194 -3.17 -0.82 2.19
CA ALA A 194 -3.18 -1.84 3.22
C ALA A 194 -3.49 -1.23 4.58
N SER A 195 -4.14 -2.02 5.41
CA SER A 195 -4.52 -1.62 6.75
C SER A 195 -3.95 -2.58 7.78
N THR A 196 -3.46 -2.05 8.88
CA THR A 196 -3.02 -2.82 10.03
C THR A 196 -4.17 -3.38 10.87
N ILE A 197 -5.44 -3.12 10.46
CA ILE A 197 -6.60 -3.71 11.12
C ILE A 197 -6.67 -5.24 10.94
N TYR A 198 -6.08 -5.76 9.87
CA TYR A 198 -6.00 -7.19 9.61
C TYR A 198 -4.68 -7.76 10.12
N PRO A 199 -4.67 -8.93 10.79
CA PRO A 199 -3.44 -9.57 11.20
C PRO A 199 -2.49 -9.82 10.03
N ILE A 200 -1.18 -9.81 10.29
CA ILE A 200 -0.17 -10.14 9.29
C ILE A 200 -0.43 -11.56 8.78
N ASN A 201 -0.33 -11.75 7.47
CA ASN A 201 -0.55 -13.05 6.82
C ASN A 201 -1.96 -13.63 7.02
N PHE A 202 -2.96 -12.80 7.33
CA PHE A 202 -4.33 -13.26 7.23
C PHE A 202 -4.67 -13.48 5.75
N PHE A 203 -4.47 -14.71 5.27
CA PHE A 203 -4.58 -15.03 3.85
C PHE A 203 -6.04 -15.06 3.39
N SER A 204 -6.36 -14.19 2.44
CA SER A 204 -7.65 -14.09 1.76
C SER A 204 -7.46 -14.33 0.25
N CYS A 205 -6.87 -15.46 -0.12
CA CYS A 205 -6.39 -15.72 -1.47
C CYS A 205 -7.22 -16.75 -2.25
N ASN A 206 -8.17 -17.41 -1.59
CA ASN A 206 -8.97 -18.47 -2.19
C ASN A 206 -10.38 -17.97 -2.52
N ASN A 207 -10.65 -17.67 -3.80
CA ASN A 207 -11.98 -17.25 -4.27
C ASN A 207 -13.09 -18.27 -4.02
N ALA A 208 -12.75 -19.54 -3.87
CA ALA A 208 -13.69 -20.63 -3.65
C ALA A 208 -13.87 -20.98 -2.16
N ASP A 209 -13.22 -20.26 -1.23
CA ASP A 209 -13.35 -20.53 0.20
C ASP A 209 -14.78 -20.26 0.68
N THR A 210 -15.31 -21.11 1.54
CA THR A 210 -16.61 -20.93 2.15
C THR A 210 -16.61 -19.85 3.23
N ASP A 211 -15.45 -19.60 3.84
CA ASP A 211 -15.23 -18.48 4.75
C ASP A 211 -15.02 -17.20 3.94
N GLY A 212 -15.97 -16.29 4.02
CA GLY A 212 -15.88 -15.00 3.32
C GLY A 212 -14.69 -14.14 3.71
N CYS A 213 -14.11 -14.37 4.90
CA CYS A 213 -12.88 -13.68 5.32
C CYS A 213 -11.63 -14.17 4.57
N LYS A 214 -11.63 -15.40 4.08
CA LYS A 214 -10.52 -16.02 3.35
C LYS A 214 -10.57 -15.80 1.83
N ARG A 215 -11.59 -15.12 1.35
CA ARG A 215 -11.69 -14.71 -0.06
C ARG A 215 -11.11 -13.31 -0.25
N PRO A 216 -10.52 -12.99 -1.41
CA PRO A 216 -10.10 -11.63 -1.76
C PRO A 216 -11.34 -10.76 -2.04
N CYS A 217 -12.07 -10.45 -0.98
CA CYS A 217 -13.28 -9.66 -1.07
C CYS A 217 -12.96 -8.17 -1.01
N ASN A 218 -13.44 -7.43 -2.00
CA ASN A 218 -13.17 -6.01 -2.21
C ASN A 218 -13.50 -5.20 -0.94
N TRP A 219 -12.58 -4.37 -0.49
CA TRP A 219 -12.66 -3.53 0.73
C TRP A 219 -12.76 -4.32 2.04
N SER A 220 -12.17 -5.47 2.11
CA SER A 220 -12.12 -6.30 3.31
C SER A 220 -10.69 -6.83 3.52
N THR A 221 -10.55 -8.08 3.94
CA THR A 221 -9.28 -8.74 4.27
C THR A 221 -8.24 -8.72 3.16
N GLU A 222 -8.65 -8.44 1.90
CA GLU A 222 -7.71 -8.24 0.80
C GLU A 222 -6.69 -7.12 1.06
N LEU A 223 -7.06 -6.14 1.91
CA LEU A 223 -6.24 -4.98 2.24
C LEU A 223 -5.26 -5.25 3.40
N GLY A 224 -5.19 -6.47 3.93
CA GLY A 224 -4.18 -6.87 4.92
C GLY A 224 -2.79 -7.07 4.29
N PHE A 225 -1.76 -6.86 5.10
CA PHE A 225 -0.38 -7.16 4.73
C PHE A 225 -0.14 -8.67 4.67
N LYS A 226 0.50 -9.15 3.62
CA LYS A 226 0.71 -10.57 3.33
C LYS A 226 2.07 -10.80 2.68
N SER A 227 2.72 -11.89 3.05
CA SER A 227 4.03 -12.26 2.51
C SER A 227 4.13 -13.76 2.28
N MET A 228 5.04 -14.16 1.38
CA MET A 228 5.49 -15.55 1.24
C MET A 228 6.63 -15.90 2.19
N HIS A 229 7.10 -14.94 3.00
CA HIS A 229 8.08 -15.24 4.04
C HIS A 229 7.44 -16.00 5.18
N VAL A 230 8.13 -17.04 5.62
CA VAL A 230 7.62 -17.89 6.70
C VAL A 230 7.52 -17.09 8.01
N GLY A 231 6.35 -17.11 8.63
CA GLY A 231 6.09 -16.58 9.95
C GLY A 231 5.97 -15.07 10.08
N GLY A 232 5.91 -14.32 8.97
CA GLY A 232 5.75 -12.86 9.06
C GLY A 232 5.93 -12.13 7.73
N ALA A 233 6.11 -10.82 7.81
CA ALA A 233 6.32 -9.95 6.66
C ALA A 233 7.34 -8.84 6.97
N ASN A 234 7.95 -8.29 5.93
CA ASN A 234 8.82 -7.13 6.05
C ASN A 234 8.02 -5.83 5.99
N PHE A 235 8.37 -4.89 6.85
CA PHE A 235 7.76 -3.57 6.94
C PHE A 235 8.81 -2.48 6.90
N LEU A 236 8.52 -1.42 6.15
CA LEU A 236 9.27 -0.18 6.12
C LEU A 236 8.66 0.79 7.13
N PHE A 237 9.49 1.38 7.97
CA PHE A 237 9.12 2.39 8.95
C PHE A 237 9.48 3.81 8.48
N GLY A 238 8.90 4.81 9.14
CA GLY A 238 9.10 6.22 8.81
C GLY A 238 10.55 6.70 8.90
N ASP A 239 11.37 6.05 9.72
CA ASP A 239 12.82 6.28 9.84
C ASP A 239 13.62 5.63 8.70
N GLY A 240 12.96 4.99 7.75
CA GLY A 240 13.58 4.25 6.67
C GLY A 240 14.14 2.88 7.06
N ALA A 241 13.97 2.43 8.31
CA ALA A 241 14.34 1.08 8.71
C ALA A 241 13.36 0.06 8.13
N VAL A 242 13.89 -1.11 7.72
CA VAL A 242 13.07 -2.27 7.36
C VAL A 242 13.18 -3.29 8.46
N ARG A 243 12.04 -3.71 8.99
CA ARG A 243 11.94 -4.69 10.08
C ARG A 243 11.01 -5.82 9.68
N PHE A 244 11.39 -7.04 10.07
CA PHE A 244 10.53 -8.21 9.93
C PHE A 244 9.63 -8.29 11.17
N LEU A 245 8.31 -8.24 10.97
CA LEU A 245 7.34 -8.45 12.02
C LEU A 245 6.75 -9.85 11.87
N THR A 246 6.70 -10.58 12.98
CA THR A 246 6.11 -11.93 13.01
C THR A 246 4.59 -11.84 12.99
N GLU A 247 3.93 -12.84 12.44
CA GLU A 247 2.46 -12.95 12.46
C GLU A 247 1.88 -13.15 13.88
N SER A 248 2.74 -13.47 14.85
CA SER A 248 2.39 -13.57 16.26
C SER A 248 2.51 -12.25 17.02
N VAL A 249 2.83 -11.15 16.35
CA VAL A 249 2.85 -9.82 16.98
C VAL A 249 1.52 -9.52 17.64
N ASP A 250 1.54 -8.88 18.81
CA ASP A 250 0.31 -8.40 19.44
C ASP A 250 -0.50 -7.56 18.47
N HIS A 251 -1.74 -7.93 18.23
CA HIS A 251 -2.55 -7.34 17.17
C HIS A 251 -2.87 -5.86 17.46
N THR A 252 -3.05 -5.49 18.73
CA THR A 252 -3.27 -4.09 19.11
C THR A 252 -2.00 -3.27 18.85
N MET A 253 -0.83 -3.83 19.20
CA MET A 253 0.45 -3.21 18.88
C MET A 253 0.61 -3.02 17.37
N PHE A 254 0.31 -4.03 16.55
CA PHE A 254 0.39 -3.93 15.10
C PHE A 254 -0.53 -2.84 14.53
N GLN A 255 -1.75 -2.72 15.07
CA GLN A 255 -2.68 -1.66 14.68
C GLN A 255 -2.14 -0.27 15.04
N ARG A 256 -1.54 -0.10 16.21
CA ARG A 256 -0.89 1.15 16.63
C ARG A 256 0.29 1.54 15.73
N LEU A 257 1.12 0.56 15.32
CA LEU A 257 2.21 0.81 14.38
C LEU A 257 1.72 1.34 13.02
N GLY A 258 0.46 1.12 12.65
CA GLY A 258 -0.15 1.71 11.46
C GLY A 258 -0.58 3.16 11.65
N ALA A 259 -0.85 3.59 12.89
CA ALA A 259 -1.25 4.94 13.22
C ALA A 259 -0.05 5.89 13.24
N LYS A 260 -0.24 7.14 12.80
CA LYS A 260 0.84 8.14 12.79
C LYS A 260 0.79 9.11 13.97
N ALA A 261 -0.36 9.20 14.66
CA ALA A 261 -0.60 10.23 15.68
C ALA A 261 -1.74 9.82 16.64
N ASP A 262 -1.66 8.62 17.22
CA ASP A 262 -2.64 8.13 18.20
C ASP A 262 -2.21 8.40 19.66
N GLY A 263 -0.98 8.87 19.86
CA GLY A 263 -0.41 9.15 21.17
C GLY A 263 -0.06 7.90 21.99
N GLN A 264 -0.05 6.72 21.36
CA GLN A 264 0.25 5.47 22.04
C GLN A 264 1.69 5.05 21.75
N ALA A 265 2.53 5.09 22.75
CA ALA A 265 3.90 4.60 22.63
C ALA A 265 3.90 3.09 22.38
N VAL A 266 4.61 2.67 21.35
CA VAL A 266 4.84 1.27 21.02
C VAL A 266 6.32 0.97 21.17
N THR A 267 6.66 -0.06 21.93
CA THR A 267 8.02 -0.58 21.98
C THR A 267 8.05 -1.90 21.21
N LEU A 268 8.77 -1.90 20.09
CA LEU A 268 9.02 -3.14 19.35
C LEU A 268 10.00 -4.00 20.14
N PRO A 269 9.75 -5.34 20.21
CA PRO A 269 10.62 -6.27 20.89
C PRO A 269 12.01 -6.39 20.25
#